data_ecfe7cc323a01c92279e222a32823179
#
_entry.id   ecfe7cc323a01c92279e222a32823179
#
_cell.length_a   1.000
_cell.length_b   1.000
_cell.length_c   1.000
_cell.angle_alpha   90.00
_cell.angle_beta   90.00
_cell.angle_gamma   90.00
#
_symmetry.space_group_name_H-M   'P 1'
#
loop_
_entity.id
_entity.type
_entity.pdbx_description
1 polymer ?
#
loop_
_entity_poly.entity_id
_entity_poly.type
_entity_poly.pdbx_seq_one_letter_code
_entity_poly.pdbx_strand_id
1 'polypeptide(L)'
;MSTAPTVLAFSGGLDTSFCVPWLIERGHQVVTVHVDTGGLAPGESEAIKDRALELGASEHITADAGPALWDSFVKPFVMGGEKYQQRYPLLCSDRYVIVEELVKIAQSLGATAVAHGCTAMGNDQFRFDQSLRSVCDLPVLAPIRDIQS
;
A
#
# COMPACT_ATOMS: atom_id res chain seq x y z
N MET A 1 -4.58 23.48 -13.69
CA MET A 1 -3.26 22.92 -13.32
C MET A 1 -3.50 21.57 -12.68
N SER A 2 -3.04 20.51 -13.31
CA SER A 2 -3.11 19.18 -12.71
C SER A 2 -2.18 19.19 -11.49
N THR A 3 -2.73 19.17 -10.29
CA THR A 3 -1.95 18.98 -9.08
C THR A 3 -1.47 17.54 -9.10
N ALA A 4 -0.16 17.34 -8.97
CA ALA A 4 0.41 16.01 -8.91
C ALA A 4 -0.23 15.21 -7.75
N PRO A 5 -0.59 13.93 -7.95
CA PRO A 5 -1.41 13.20 -6.99
C PRO A 5 -0.64 12.77 -5.75
N THR A 6 -1.40 12.47 -4.70
CA THR A 6 -0.95 11.66 -3.56
C THR A 6 -1.41 10.23 -3.79
N VAL A 7 -0.49 9.29 -3.74
CA VAL A 7 -0.78 7.86 -3.92
C VAL A 7 -1.02 7.21 -2.56
N LEU A 8 -2.19 6.62 -2.38
CA LEU A 8 -2.62 5.96 -1.14
C LEU A 8 -2.63 4.44 -1.32
N ALA A 9 -1.87 3.72 -0.49
CA ALA A 9 -2.03 2.27 -0.34
C ALA A 9 -3.42 1.96 0.20
N PHE A 10 -4.25 1.28 -0.59
CA PHE A 10 -5.68 1.11 -0.33
C PHE A 10 -6.08 -0.36 -0.30
N SER A 11 -6.53 -0.83 0.85
CA SER A 11 -7.01 -2.21 1.02
C SER A 11 -8.53 -2.37 0.92
N GLY A 12 -9.28 -1.26 0.86
CA GLY A 12 -10.73 -1.28 0.97
C GLY A 12 -11.26 -1.45 2.40
N GLY A 13 -10.38 -1.61 3.38
CA GLY A 13 -10.74 -1.68 4.81
C GLY A 13 -11.09 -0.30 5.39
N LEU A 14 -11.55 -0.30 6.66
CA LEU A 14 -12.03 0.90 7.35
C LEU A 14 -10.99 2.02 7.38
N ASP A 15 -9.77 1.70 7.81
CA ASP A 15 -8.71 2.70 8.00
C ASP A 15 -8.30 3.37 6.68
N THR A 16 -8.10 2.58 5.63
CA THR A 16 -7.74 3.14 4.32
C THR A 16 -8.91 3.87 3.67
N SER A 17 -10.16 3.43 3.92
CA SER A 17 -11.36 4.14 3.46
C SER A 17 -11.50 5.51 4.10
N PHE A 18 -11.15 5.65 5.38
CA PHE A 18 -11.11 6.94 6.07
C PHE A 18 -10.03 7.87 5.51
N CYS A 19 -8.88 7.33 5.10
CA CYS A 19 -7.77 8.13 4.58
C CYS A 19 -8.13 8.90 3.31
N VAL A 20 -9.03 8.37 2.46
CA VAL A 20 -9.40 9.02 1.18
C VAL A 20 -10.03 10.41 1.41
N PRO A 21 -11.20 10.53 2.09
CA PRO A 21 -11.81 11.84 2.33
C PRO A 21 -10.92 12.75 3.19
N TRP A 22 -10.19 12.19 4.17
CA TRP A 22 -9.28 12.96 5.01
C TRP A 22 -8.17 13.67 4.22
N LEU A 23 -7.58 13.00 3.23
CA LEU A 23 -6.60 13.59 2.32
C LEU A 23 -7.22 14.62 1.38
N ILE A 24 -8.42 14.33 0.84
CA ILE A 24 -9.14 15.25 -0.05
C ILE A 24 -9.47 16.57 0.66
N GLU A 25 -9.96 16.52 1.90
CA GLU A 25 -10.24 17.70 2.73
C GLU A 25 -9.02 18.58 2.96
N ARG A 26 -7.81 18.01 2.84
CA ARG A 26 -6.53 18.73 2.95
C ARG A 26 -5.94 19.16 1.61
N GLY A 27 -6.74 19.05 0.56
CA GLY A 27 -6.39 19.53 -0.79
C GLY A 27 -5.56 18.57 -1.62
N HIS A 28 -5.45 17.30 -1.22
CA HIS A 28 -4.76 16.28 -2.02
C HIS A 28 -5.67 15.72 -3.12
N GLN A 29 -5.12 15.56 -4.32
CA GLN A 29 -5.72 14.70 -5.33
C GLN A 29 -5.30 13.27 -5.03
N VAL A 30 -6.24 12.40 -4.68
CA VAL A 30 -5.93 11.04 -4.20
C VAL A 30 -6.08 10.03 -5.34
N VAL A 31 -5.00 9.30 -5.61
CA VAL A 31 -5.01 8.07 -6.40
C VAL A 31 -4.83 6.90 -5.45
N THR A 32 -5.78 5.98 -5.43
CA THR A 32 -5.72 4.79 -4.59
C THR A 32 -5.07 3.64 -5.35
N VAL A 33 -4.20 2.89 -4.67
CA VAL A 33 -3.53 1.71 -5.21
C VAL A 33 -3.78 0.52 -4.32
N HIS A 34 -4.43 -0.50 -4.88
CA HIS A 34 -4.51 -1.84 -4.26
C HIS A 34 -3.44 -2.73 -4.89
N VAL A 35 -2.57 -3.28 -4.07
CA VAL A 35 -1.55 -4.24 -4.52
C VAL A 35 -2.04 -5.64 -4.19
N ASP A 36 -2.45 -6.37 -5.22
CA ASP A 36 -2.91 -7.76 -5.09
C ASP A 36 -1.71 -8.71 -5.00
N THR A 37 -1.58 -9.37 -3.88
CA THR A 37 -0.57 -10.40 -3.63
C THR A 37 -1.09 -11.82 -3.85
N GLY A 38 -2.27 -11.96 -4.48
CA GLY A 38 -2.88 -13.24 -4.85
C GLY A 38 -3.94 -13.74 -3.87
N GLY A 39 -4.46 -12.87 -2.99
CA GLY A 39 -5.44 -13.24 -1.96
C GLY A 39 -6.88 -12.79 -2.23
N LEU A 40 -7.15 -12.08 -3.34
CA LEU A 40 -8.48 -11.57 -3.64
C LEU A 40 -9.46 -12.67 -4.07
N ALA A 41 -10.67 -12.60 -3.54
CA ALA A 41 -11.78 -13.40 -4.03
C ALA A 41 -12.33 -12.84 -5.36
N PRO A 42 -13.02 -13.65 -6.16
CA PRO A 42 -13.65 -13.19 -7.40
C PRO A 42 -14.61 -12.02 -7.12
N GLY A 43 -14.45 -10.90 -7.84
CA GLY A 43 -15.24 -9.68 -7.70
C GLY A 43 -14.79 -8.73 -6.58
N GLU A 44 -13.84 -9.12 -5.74
CA GLU A 44 -13.36 -8.28 -4.65
C GLU A 44 -12.56 -7.07 -5.16
N SER A 45 -11.80 -7.25 -6.24
CA SER A 45 -11.04 -6.15 -6.86
C SER A 45 -11.96 -5.03 -7.35
N GLU A 46 -13.08 -5.38 -8.00
CA GLU A 46 -14.09 -4.41 -8.45
C GLU A 46 -14.74 -3.71 -7.26
N ALA A 47 -15.08 -4.44 -6.19
CA ALA A 47 -15.68 -3.85 -5.00
C ALA A 47 -14.72 -2.86 -4.29
N ILE A 48 -13.42 -3.16 -4.27
CA ILE A 48 -12.39 -2.25 -3.72
C ILE A 48 -12.29 -1.00 -4.58
N LYS A 49 -12.28 -1.14 -5.89
CA LYS A 49 -12.26 -0.02 -6.85
C LYS A 49 -13.49 0.87 -6.68
N ASP A 50 -14.69 0.28 -6.68
CA ASP A 50 -15.94 1.04 -6.56
C ASP A 50 -15.95 1.83 -5.25
N ARG A 51 -15.56 1.21 -4.15
CA ARG A 51 -15.44 1.89 -2.86
C ARG A 51 -14.45 3.06 -2.90
N ALA A 52 -13.30 2.91 -3.53
CA ALA A 52 -12.31 3.98 -3.65
C ALA A 52 -12.89 5.19 -4.40
N LEU A 53 -13.57 4.95 -5.51
CA LEU A 53 -14.19 6.00 -6.33
C LEU A 53 -15.37 6.66 -5.62
N GLU A 54 -16.22 5.90 -4.93
CA GLU A 54 -17.31 6.43 -4.11
C GLU A 54 -16.81 7.36 -2.99
N LEU A 55 -15.63 7.08 -2.42
CA LEU A 55 -15.01 7.91 -1.39
C LEU A 55 -14.36 9.19 -1.95
N GLY A 56 -14.31 9.34 -3.27
CA GLY A 56 -13.81 10.54 -3.95
C GLY A 56 -12.40 10.42 -4.49
N ALA A 57 -11.79 9.24 -4.53
CA ALA A 57 -10.52 9.05 -5.21
C ALA A 57 -10.65 9.44 -6.69
N SER A 58 -9.66 10.14 -7.22
CA SER A 58 -9.64 10.55 -8.62
C SER A 58 -9.41 9.38 -9.58
N GLU A 59 -8.71 8.35 -9.09
CA GLU A 59 -8.41 7.13 -9.82
C GLU A 59 -8.15 5.98 -8.83
N HIS A 60 -8.39 4.76 -9.28
CA HIS A 60 -8.00 3.54 -8.57
C HIS A 60 -7.20 2.61 -9.48
N ILE A 61 -6.09 2.12 -8.99
CA ILE A 61 -5.21 1.18 -9.67
C ILE A 61 -5.12 -0.10 -8.85
N THR A 62 -5.36 -1.25 -9.48
CA THR A 62 -5.05 -2.56 -8.92
C THR A 62 -3.77 -3.09 -9.59
N ALA A 63 -2.74 -3.35 -8.79
CA ALA A 63 -1.47 -3.89 -9.26
C ALA A 63 -1.35 -5.37 -8.87
N ASP A 64 -1.09 -6.23 -9.83
CA ASP A 64 -0.81 -7.64 -9.57
C ASP A 64 0.66 -7.81 -9.14
N ALA A 65 0.88 -8.12 -7.88
CA ALA A 65 2.18 -8.37 -7.30
C ALA A 65 2.43 -9.86 -6.97
N GLY A 66 1.51 -10.73 -7.35
CA GLY A 66 1.64 -12.17 -7.14
C GLY A 66 2.94 -12.75 -7.71
N PRO A 67 3.29 -12.48 -8.97
CA PRO A 67 4.57 -12.94 -9.56
C PRO A 67 5.80 -12.41 -8.81
N ALA A 68 5.81 -11.15 -8.42
CA ALA A 68 6.93 -10.55 -7.68
C ALA A 68 7.08 -11.17 -6.29
N LEU A 69 5.97 -11.39 -5.59
CA LEU A 69 5.96 -12.07 -4.30
C LEU A 69 6.49 -13.51 -4.42
N TRP A 70 6.05 -14.22 -5.45
CA TRP A 70 6.49 -15.58 -5.73
C TRP A 70 8.00 -15.65 -5.95
N ASP A 71 8.53 -14.84 -6.85
CA ASP A 71 9.94 -14.91 -7.24
C ASP A 71 10.87 -14.42 -6.12
N SER A 72 10.50 -13.37 -5.39
CA SER A 72 11.35 -12.74 -4.39
C SER A 72 11.32 -13.46 -3.03
N PHE A 73 10.21 -14.10 -2.67
CA PHE A 73 10.04 -14.65 -1.32
C PHE A 73 9.59 -16.10 -1.31
N VAL A 74 8.49 -16.44 -2.00
CA VAL A 74 7.88 -17.77 -1.87
C VAL A 74 8.79 -18.85 -2.46
N LYS A 75 9.26 -18.64 -3.68
CA LYS A 75 10.14 -19.58 -4.37
C LYS A 75 11.48 -19.83 -3.64
N PRO A 76 12.23 -18.81 -3.22
CA PRO A 76 13.44 -19.00 -2.41
C PRO A 76 13.15 -19.74 -1.09
N PHE A 77 12.03 -19.43 -0.44
CA PHE A 77 11.64 -20.13 0.79
C PHE A 77 11.35 -21.62 0.54
N VAL A 78 10.58 -21.94 -0.51
CA VAL A 78 10.26 -23.35 -0.86
C VAL A 78 11.52 -24.12 -1.23
N MET A 79 12.44 -23.49 -1.97
CA MET A 79 13.67 -24.14 -2.40
C MET A 79 14.73 -24.24 -1.31
N GLY A 80 14.84 -23.23 -0.45
CA GLY A 80 15.88 -23.13 0.60
C GLY A 80 15.43 -23.63 1.97
N GLY A 81 14.13 -23.75 2.21
CA GLY A 81 13.58 -24.12 3.52
C GLY A 81 13.90 -23.15 4.64
N GLU A 82 14.33 -21.94 4.29
CA GLU A 82 14.75 -20.96 5.30
C GLU A 82 13.56 -20.37 6.05
N LYS A 83 13.74 -20.21 7.36
CA LYS A 83 12.76 -19.61 8.25
C LYS A 83 13.39 -18.47 9.03
N TYR A 84 12.65 -17.36 9.18
CA TYR A 84 13.08 -16.30 10.09
C TYR A 84 13.26 -16.85 11.51
N GLN A 85 14.45 -16.69 12.08
CA GLN A 85 14.85 -17.25 13.37
C GLN A 85 14.61 -18.78 13.48
N GLN A 86 14.62 -19.49 12.35
CA GLN A 86 14.38 -20.95 12.27
C GLN A 86 12.97 -21.39 12.74
N ARG A 87 12.05 -20.47 12.95
CA ARG A 87 10.72 -20.74 13.48
C ARG A 87 9.59 -20.27 12.58
N TYR A 88 9.74 -19.09 11.98
CA TYR A 88 8.65 -18.44 11.27
C TYR A 88 8.85 -18.52 9.76
N PRO A 89 7.85 -19.00 9.01
CA PRO A 89 7.87 -18.82 7.56
C PRO A 89 7.70 -17.34 7.22
N LEU A 90 7.78 -16.98 5.98
CA LEU A 90 7.69 -15.68 5.32
C LEU A 90 6.68 -14.64 5.89
N LEU A 91 6.66 -14.42 7.20
CA LEU A 91 5.71 -13.49 7.83
C LEU A 91 5.90 -12.07 7.32
N CYS A 92 4.82 -11.50 6.79
CA CYS A 92 4.75 -10.11 6.34
C CYS A 92 5.72 -9.74 5.21
N SER A 93 6.23 -10.69 4.44
CA SER A 93 7.08 -10.43 3.27
C SER A 93 6.32 -9.70 2.16
N ASP A 94 5.02 -9.90 2.06
CA ASP A 94 4.12 -9.19 1.16
C ASP A 94 4.19 -7.65 1.34
N ARG A 95 4.47 -7.15 2.55
CA ARG A 95 4.59 -5.70 2.82
C ARG A 95 5.71 -5.05 2.01
N TYR A 96 6.81 -5.75 1.81
CA TYR A 96 7.94 -5.23 1.00
C TYR A 96 7.57 -5.14 -0.48
N VAL A 97 6.89 -6.16 -1.00
CA VAL A 97 6.41 -6.15 -2.38
C VAL A 97 5.34 -5.08 -2.60
N ILE A 98 4.41 -4.93 -1.65
CA ILE A 98 3.39 -3.87 -1.68
C ILE A 98 4.05 -2.48 -1.76
N VAL A 99 5.04 -2.22 -0.91
CA VAL A 99 5.76 -0.94 -0.90
C VAL A 99 6.48 -0.70 -2.22
N GLU A 100 7.16 -1.71 -2.75
CA GLU A 100 7.89 -1.59 -4.01
C GLU A 100 6.95 -1.24 -5.18
N GLU A 101 5.83 -1.94 -5.33
CA GLU A 101 4.84 -1.65 -6.37
C GLU A 101 4.18 -0.28 -6.17
N LEU A 102 3.85 0.08 -4.93
CA LEU A 102 3.30 1.39 -4.61
C LEU A 102 4.24 2.53 -5.03
N VAL A 103 5.54 2.40 -4.75
CA VAL A 103 6.54 3.39 -5.11
C VAL A 103 6.73 3.48 -6.62
N LYS A 104 6.78 2.36 -7.34
CA LYS A 104 6.84 2.33 -8.81
C LYS A 104 5.67 3.11 -9.43
N ILE A 105 4.45 2.87 -8.93
CA ILE A 105 3.27 3.57 -9.41
C ILE A 105 3.34 5.07 -9.06
N ALA A 106 3.71 5.41 -7.82
CA ALA A 106 3.84 6.80 -7.39
C ALA A 106 4.84 7.58 -8.27
N GLN A 107 5.98 6.97 -8.58
CA GLN A 107 6.99 7.55 -9.47
C GLN A 107 6.46 7.72 -10.90
N SER A 108 5.77 6.73 -11.44
CA SER A 108 5.20 6.79 -12.80
C SER A 108 4.14 7.89 -12.95
N LEU A 109 3.40 8.18 -11.89
CA LEU A 109 2.38 9.24 -11.84
C LEU A 109 2.96 10.61 -11.49
N GLY A 110 4.25 10.71 -11.17
CA GLY A 110 4.84 11.95 -10.68
C GLY A 110 4.20 12.43 -9.37
N ALA A 111 3.86 11.50 -8.48
CA ALA A 111 3.20 11.79 -7.21
C ALA A 111 4.03 12.72 -6.32
N THR A 112 3.36 13.52 -5.50
CA THR A 112 4.00 14.42 -4.52
C THR A 112 4.15 13.81 -3.14
N ALA A 113 3.40 12.76 -2.84
CA ALA A 113 3.45 12.04 -1.57
C ALA A 113 2.91 10.62 -1.72
N VAL A 114 3.30 9.76 -0.78
CA VAL A 114 2.74 8.41 -0.61
C VAL A 114 2.04 8.36 0.74
N ALA A 115 0.86 7.75 0.80
CA ALA A 115 0.07 7.62 2.01
C ALA A 115 -0.26 6.16 2.33
N HIS A 116 -0.45 5.86 3.61
CA HIS A 116 -0.93 4.56 4.09
C HIS A 116 -1.85 4.69 5.30
N GLY A 117 -2.67 3.67 5.54
CA GLY A 117 -3.63 3.63 6.65
C GLY A 117 -3.15 2.89 7.90
N CYS A 118 -1.85 2.72 8.10
CA CYS A 118 -1.35 2.04 9.30
C CYS A 118 -1.51 2.93 10.55
N THR A 119 -1.95 2.30 11.63
CA THR A 119 -2.07 2.94 12.95
C THR A 119 -0.70 3.26 13.56
N ALA A 120 -0.68 3.96 14.71
CA ALA A 120 0.56 4.22 15.45
C ALA A 120 1.08 2.98 16.23
N MET A 121 0.32 1.88 16.23
CA MET A 121 0.63 0.68 16.99
C MET A 121 0.83 -0.53 16.09
N GLY A 122 1.86 -1.32 16.38
CA GLY A 122 2.14 -2.57 15.70
C GLY A 122 3.35 -2.54 14.77
N ASN A 123 3.69 -3.71 14.24
CA ASN A 123 4.89 -3.89 13.42
C ASN A 123 4.71 -3.46 11.96
N ASP A 124 3.47 -3.44 11.47
CA ASP A 124 3.21 -3.14 10.06
C ASP A 124 3.52 -1.68 9.72
N GLN A 125 3.19 -0.73 10.62
CA GLN A 125 3.59 0.66 10.45
C GLN A 125 5.10 0.80 10.29
N PHE A 126 5.85 0.12 11.15
CA PHE A 126 7.31 0.18 11.12
C PHE A 126 7.87 -0.36 9.80
N ARG A 127 7.32 -1.50 9.32
CA ARG A 127 7.71 -2.08 8.03
C ARG A 127 7.39 -1.14 6.87
N PHE A 128 6.17 -0.58 6.83
CA PHE A 128 5.79 0.38 5.80
C PHE A 128 6.66 1.63 5.83
N ASP A 129 6.82 2.26 6.99
CA ASP A 129 7.61 3.49 7.10
C ASP A 129 9.08 3.27 6.71
N GLN A 130 9.71 2.22 7.23
CA GLN A 130 11.11 1.93 6.94
C GLN A 130 11.33 1.55 5.48
N SER A 131 10.46 0.72 4.93
CA SER A 131 10.55 0.31 3.53
C SER A 131 10.33 1.50 2.59
N LEU A 132 9.30 2.31 2.83
CA LEU A 132 9.04 3.52 2.03
C LEU A 132 10.23 4.48 2.06
N ARG A 133 10.74 4.78 3.26
CA ARG A 133 11.90 5.69 3.41
C ARG A 133 13.19 5.15 2.78
N SER A 134 13.30 3.85 2.63
CA SER A 134 14.48 3.21 2.02
C SER A 134 14.47 3.27 0.50
N VAL A 135 13.29 3.32 -0.12
CA VAL A 135 13.12 3.20 -1.58
C VAL A 135 12.46 4.43 -2.22
N CYS A 136 12.04 5.43 -1.42
CA CYS A 136 11.32 6.58 -1.90
C CYS A 136 11.70 7.85 -1.13
N ASP A 137 11.99 8.92 -1.87
CA ASP A 137 12.28 10.25 -1.30
C ASP A 137 11.01 11.10 -1.11
N LEU A 138 9.83 10.58 -1.48
CA LEU A 138 8.57 11.30 -1.32
C LEU A 138 8.14 11.36 0.14
N PRO A 139 7.45 12.43 0.56
CA PRO A 139 6.81 12.50 1.87
C PRO A 139 5.85 11.33 2.10
N VAL A 140 5.92 10.72 3.29
CA VAL A 140 5.02 9.64 3.70
C VAL A 140 3.97 10.19 4.65
N LEU A 141 2.70 10.06 4.27
CA LEU A 141 1.54 10.51 5.04
C LEU A 141 0.87 9.32 5.73
N ALA A 142 0.55 9.46 6.99
CA ALA A 142 -0.11 8.44 7.79
C ALA A 142 -1.34 8.99 8.54
N PRO A 143 -2.47 9.26 7.83
CA PRO A 143 -3.62 9.97 8.37
C PRO A 143 -4.17 9.39 9.68
N ILE A 144 -4.22 8.07 9.81
CA ILE A 144 -4.70 7.40 11.03
C ILE A 144 -3.82 7.71 12.23
N ARG A 145 -2.50 7.76 12.03
CA ARG A 145 -1.53 8.11 13.07
C ARG A 145 -1.69 9.56 13.52
N ASP A 146 -1.89 10.47 12.56
CA ASP A 146 -2.02 11.89 12.83
C ASP A 146 -3.26 12.23 13.68
N ILE A 147 -4.29 11.37 13.63
CA ILE A 147 -5.51 11.53 14.45
C ILE A 147 -5.30 10.95 15.85
N GLN A 148 -4.41 9.97 15.99
CA GLN A 148 -4.15 9.29 17.28
C GLN A 148 -3.11 10.01 18.12
N SER A 149 -2.44 11.02 17.57
CA SER A 149 -1.43 11.85 18.24
C SER A 149 -2.07 13.12 18.83
#